data_21848bfb7ca6a9ae1f67ef2b8ffb3a8c
#
_entry.id   21848bfb7ca6a9ae1f67ef2b8ffb3a8c
#
_cell.length_a   1.000
_cell.length_b   1.000
_cell.length_c   1.000
_cell.angle_alpha   90.00
_cell.angle_beta   90.00
_cell.angle_gamma   90.00
#
_symmetry.space_group_name_H-M   'P 1'
#
loop_
_entity.id
_entity.type
_entity.pdbx_description
1 polymer ?
#
loop_
_entity_poly.entity_id
_entity_poly.type
_entity_poly.pdbx_seq_one_letter_code
_entity_poly.pdbx_strand_id
1 'polypeptide(L)'
;TSYANVEKALKKLHNPPSMYGFVAATKVDENFMSQVLEHVFLANGVSPVDSGGFSPLDEAKTTEVLDFYKSIVKASPPGELFWQQSRELYFAGKAAMIIWSPFILDELAGLRDSAPPTINSDPTSGELASKTGIVTTFSGPSNPSGAAWGDVRYFGITTDAETDEAMKFVEYSMNEGYTSTLSIAPEGKFPVRRGNSSDSEAFVKAWSKLPVGVDRKAPLSELYAQEMIDEIVSGLSVAKRWGVSEGQLSLASK
;
A
#
# COMPACT_ATOMS: atom_id res chain seq x y z
N THR A 1 -0.36 8.15 12.33
CA THR A 1 0.96 8.24 12.99
C THR A 1 1.83 9.31 12.34
N SER A 2 3.05 9.54 12.85
CA SER A 2 3.97 10.58 12.35
C SER A 2 5.42 10.09 12.27
N TYR A 3 6.29 10.82 11.55
CA TYR A 3 7.73 10.61 11.52
C TYR A 3 8.31 10.52 12.95
N ALA A 4 7.97 11.48 13.79
CA ALA A 4 8.46 11.52 15.17
C ALA A 4 8.02 10.29 15.99
N ASN A 5 6.81 9.78 15.77
CA ASN A 5 6.33 8.57 16.44
C ASN A 5 7.08 7.33 15.97
N VAL A 6 7.35 7.22 14.66
CA VAL A 6 8.16 6.13 14.09
C VAL A 6 9.59 6.20 14.66
N GLU A 7 10.24 7.35 14.64
CA GLU A 7 11.59 7.52 15.17
C GLU A 7 11.67 7.20 16.68
N LYS A 8 10.64 7.56 17.45
CA LYS A 8 10.53 7.16 18.85
C LYS A 8 10.40 5.65 19.03
N ALA A 9 9.65 4.99 18.13
CA ALA A 9 9.53 3.53 18.12
C ALA A 9 10.85 2.87 17.72
N LEU A 10 11.57 3.39 16.71
CA LEU A 10 12.89 2.91 16.32
C LEU A 10 13.87 2.87 17.48
N LYS A 11 13.94 3.93 18.30
CA LYS A 11 14.82 4.00 19.48
C LYS A 11 14.54 2.91 20.52
N LYS A 12 13.31 2.37 20.54
CA LYS A 12 12.91 1.33 21.50
C LYS A 12 13.04 -0.08 20.92
N LEU A 13 12.78 -0.25 19.63
CA LEU A 13 12.58 -1.55 19.02
C LEU A 13 13.80 -2.02 18.22
N HIS A 14 14.67 -1.11 17.77
CA HIS A 14 15.86 -1.48 17.03
C HIS A 14 16.94 -2.07 17.94
N ASN A 15 17.11 -3.39 17.85
CA ASN A 15 18.07 -4.19 18.63
C ASN A 15 18.66 -5.33 17.77
N PRO A 16 19.46 -5.00 16.74
CA PRO A 16 20.05 -6.02 15.86
C PRO A 16 21.04 -6.94 16.60
N PRO A 17 21.19 -8.21 16.21
CA PRO A 17 20.47 -8.85 15.12
C PRO A 17 19.10 -9.44 15.50
N SER A 18 18.63 -9.24 16.74
CA SER A 18 17.37 -9.83 17.22
C SER A 18 16.17 -9.22 16.53
N MET A 19 16.15 -7.88 16.40
CA MET A 19 15.05 -7.11 15.84
C MET A 19 15.58 -5.89 15.10
N TYR A 20 15.24 -5.73 13.84
CA TYR A 20 15.41 -4.47 13.14
C TYR A 20 14.21 -3.57 13.39
N GLY A 21 14.43 -2.30 13.65
CA GLY A 21 13.35 -1.35 13.93
C GLY A 21 12.46 -1.12 12.72
N PHE A 22 13.03 -1.25 11.53
CA PHE A 22 12.34 -1.08 10.25
C PHE A 22 12.92 -2.00 9.19
N VAL A 23 12.15 -2.23 8.11
CA VAL A 23 12.66 -2.75 6.84
C VAL A 23 12.27 -1.77 5.74
N ALA A 24 13.23 -0.93 5.36
CA ALA A 24 13.05 0.09 4.33
C ALA A 24 13.40 -0.47 2.94
N ALA A 25 12.66 -0.03 1.93
CA ALA A 25 13.03 -0.27 0.54
C ALA A 25 14.26 0.58 0.19
N THR A 26 15.36 -0.05 -0.25
CA THR A 26 16.62 0.65 -0.56
C THR A 26 17.19 0.29 -1.94
N LYS A 27 16.61 -0.67 -2.63
CA LYS A 27 17.02 -1.04 -3.98
C LYS A 27 16.44 -0.06 -5.01
N VAL A 28 17.31 0.71 -5.65
CA VAL A 28 16.94 1.87 -6.49
C VAL A 28 16.32 1.53 -7.85
N ASP A 29 16.55 0.33 -8.35
CA ASP A 29 16.01 -0.15 -9.64
C ASP A 29 14.65 -0.86 -9.52
N GLU A 30 14.03 -0.78 -8.35
CA GLU A 30 12.76 -1.43 -8.05
C GLU A 30 11.65 -0.41 -7.76
N ASN A 31 10.47 -0.67 -8.28
CA ASN A 31 9.30 0.19 -8.05
C ASN A 31 8.91 0.33 -6.58
N PHE A 32 9.26 -0.64 -5.75
CA PHE A 32 8.90 -0.63 -4.33
C PHE A 32 9.53 0.54 -3.57
N MET A 33 10.81 0.86 -3.83
CA MET A 33 11.45 2.03 -3.23
C MET A 33 10.74 3.32 -3.62
N SER A 34 10.38 3.48 -4.89
CA SER A 34 9.65 4.65 -5.38
C SER A 34 8.30 4.80 -4.67
N GLN A 35 7.52 3.71 -4.54
CA GLN A 35 6.22 3.72 -3.87
C GLN A 35 6.33 4.11 -2.40
N VAL A 36 7.33 3.60 -1.68
CA VAL A 36 7.57 3.96 -0.27
C VAL A 36 7.98 5.43 -0.15
N LEU A 37 8.87 5.91 -1.02
CA LEU A 37 9.28 7.31 -1.04
C LEU A 37 8.12 8.24 -1.36
N GLU A 38 7.29 7.93 -2.36
CA GLU A 38 6.11 8.70 -2.70
C GLU A 38 5.17 8.87 -1.50
N HIS A 39 4.96 7.81 -0.71
CA HIS A 39 4.16 7.88 0.51
C HIS A 39 4.81 8.83 1.54
N VAL A 40 6.12 8.71 1.74
CA VAL A 40 6.85 9.59 2.68
C VAL A 40 6.80 11.04 2.20
N PHE A 41 6.98 11.33 0.92
CA PHE A 41 6.83 12.68 0.35
C PHE A 41 5.42 13.25 0.57
N LEU A 42 4.37 12.48 0.26
CA LEU A 42 2.98 12.90 0.51
C LEU A 42 2.72 13.17 1.99
N ALA A 43 3.23 12.30 2.87
CA ALA A 43 3.09 12.44 4.32
C ALA A 43 3.61 13.78 4.83
N ASN A 44 4.63 14.35 4.19
CA ASN A 44 5.21 15.67 4.52
C ASN A 44 4.69 16.83 3.66
N GLY A 45 3.70 16.59 2.81
CA GLY A 45 3.12 17.63 1.96
C GLY A 45 4.07 18.10 0.86
N VAL A 46 4.98 17.23 0.37
CA VAL A 46 5.85 17.51 -0.77
C VAL A 46 5.22 16.94 -2.03
N SER A 47 5.07 17.76 -3.06
CA SER A 47 4.57 17.32 -4.37
C SER A 47 5.39 18.00 -5.46
N PRO A 48 5.74 17.27 -6.55
CA PRO A 48 6.38 17.84 -7.73
C PRO A 48 5.36 18.54 -8.64
N VAL A 49 4.11 18.61 -8.23
CA VAL A 49 2.99 19.12 -9.02
C VAL A 49 2.09 19.96 -8.13
N ASP A 50 1.74 21.14 -8.61
CA ASP A 50 0.75 22.04 -8.03
C ASP A 50 -0.37 22.37 -9.04
N SER A 51 -1.23 23.34 -8.72
CA SER A 51 -2.31 23.79 -9.60
C SER A 51 -1.84 24.38 -10.93
N GLY A 52 -0.58 24.80 -11.02
CA GLY A 52 0.04 25.38 -12.23
C GLY A 52 0.77 24.35 -13.10
N GLY A 53 0.95 23.13 -12.63
CA GLY A 53 1.71 22.09 -13.32
C GLY A 53 2.90 21.57 -12.51
N PHE A 54 4.03 21.27 -13.19
CA PHE A 54 5.25 20.87 -12.50
C PHE A 54 5.84 22.03 -11.71
N SER A 55 6.18 21.77 -10.46
CA SER A 55 6.77 22.73 -9.53
C SER A 55 8.07 22.17 -8.94
N PRO A 56 9.08 23.00 -8.68
CA PRO A 56 10.26 22.56 -7.93
C PRO A 56 9.85 22.04 -6.55
N LEU A 57 10.52 20.98 -6.10
CA LEU A 57 10.33 20.48 -4.74
C LEU A 57 10.80 21.52 -3.72
N ASP A 58 9.99 21.73 -2.67
CA ASP A 58 10.37 22.54 -1.53
C ASP A 58 11.60 21.92 -0.83
N GLU A 59 12.70 22.64 -0.78
CA GLU A 59 13.99 22.14 -0.28
C GLU A 59 13.91 21.77 1.22
N ALA A 60 13.27 22.59 2.04
CA ALA A 60 13.17 22.35 3.48
C ALA A 60 12.34 21.10 3.77
N LYS A 61 11.16 20.99 3.16
CA LYS A 61 10.29 19.82 3.31
C LYS A 61 10.92 18.55 2.74
N THR A 62 11.64 18.67 1.62
CA THR A 62 12.36 17.55 1.01
C THR A 62 13.49 17.06 1.92
N THR A 63 14.19 17.96 2.58
CA THR A 63 15.23 17.62 3.56
C THR A 63 14.63 16.84 4.72
N GLU A 64 13.49 17.26 5.27
CA GLU A 64 12.77 16.53 6.33
C GLU A 64 12.40 15.09 5.90
N VAL A 65 11.93 14.91 4.65
CA VAL A 65 11.64 13.59 4.07
C VAL A 65 12.89 12.73 4.01
N LEU A 66 13.97 13.25 3.46
CA LEU A 66 15.22 12.51 3.29
C LEU A 66 15.89 12.16 4.63
N ASP A 67 15.83 13.04 5.61
CA ASP A 67 16.33 12.76 6.96
C ASP A 67 15.51 11.65 7.64
N PHE A 68 14.18 11.70 7.54
CA PHE A 68 13.35 10.62 8.03
C PHE A 68 13.64 9.30 7.30
N TYR A 69 13.72 9.32 5.96
CA TYR A 69 14.02 8.11 5.18
C TYR A 69 15.37 7.51 5.58
N LYS A 70 16.38 8.36 5.77
CA LYS A 70 17.69 7.96 6.28
C LYS A 70 17.61 7.33 7.68
N SER A 71 16.70 7.81 8.54
CA SER A 71 16.52 7.25 9.89
C SER A 71 15.96 5.82 9.84
N ILE A 72 14.98 5.55 8.98
CA ILE A 72 14.42 4.19 8.80
C ILE A 72 15.40 3.25 8.09
N VAL A 73 16.20 3.74 7.14
CA VAL A 73 17.27 2.96 6.51
C VAL A 73 18.34 2.55 7.52
N LYS A 74 18.75 3.44 8.41
CA LYS A 74 19.71 3.11 9.49
C LYS A 74 19.19 2.07 10.48
N ALA A 75 17.87 1.97 10.64
CA ALA A 75 17.23 0.99 11.51
C ALA A 75 16.87 -0.32 10.78
N SER A 76 17.24 -0.44 9.50
CA SER A 76 17.04 -1.62 8.64
C SER A 76 18.32 -2.46 8.58
N PRO A 77 18.25 -3.72 8.11
CA PRO A 77 19.44 -4.49 7.78
C PRO A 77 20.34 -3.77 6.77
N PRO A 78 21.65 -3.95 6.84
CA PRO A 78 22.57 -3.34 5.89
C PRO A 78 22.43 -3.98 4.50
N GLY A 79 22.73 -3.20 3.46
CA GLY A 79 22.68 -3.62 2.05
C GLY A 79 21.41 -3.15 1.35
N GLU A 80 21.24 -3.63 0.12
CA GLU A 80 20.06 -3.34 -0.69
C GLU A 80 18.91 -4.26 -0.29
N LEU A 81 17.78 -3.64 0.01
CA LEU A 81 16.51 -4.32 0.31
C LEU A 81 15.49 -3.99 -0.75
N PHE A 82 14.97 -5.00 -1.42
CA PHE A 82 13.81 -4.87 -2.27
C PHE A 82 12.58 -5.50 -1.59
N TRP A 83 11.42 -5.44 -2.23
CA TRP A 83 10.16 -5.81 -1.61
C TRP A 83 10.16 -7.22 -1.00
N GLN A 84 10.80 -8.19 -1.65
CA GLN A 84 10.77 -9.58 -1.20
C GLN A 84 11.53 -9.77 0.12
N GLN A 85 12.79 -9.32 0.21
CA GLN A 85 13.57 -9.43 1.45
C GLN A 85 12.94 -8.63 2.60
N SER A 86 12.40 -7.44 2.31
CA SER A 86 11.73 -6.63 3.33
C SER A 86 10.52 -7.37 3.91
N ARG A 87 9.71 -8.00 3.07
CA ARG A 87 8.57 -8.82 3.47
C ARG A 87 9.01 -10.06 4.28
N GLU A 88 9.99 -10.81 3.79
CA GLU A 88 10.49 -12.02 4.44
C GLU A 88 11.02 -11.74 5.85
N LEU A 89 11.74 -10.63 6.05
CA LEU A 89 12.20 -10.21 7.37
C LEU A 89 11.06 -9.85 8.32
N TYR A 90 10.03 -9.19 7.81
CA TYR A 90 8.84 -8.90 8.60
C TYR A 90 8.09 -10.19 8.97
N PHE A 91 7.91 -11.11 8.02
CA PHE A 91 7.24 -12.42 8.22
C PHE A 91 7.96 -13.33 9.21
N ALA A 92 9.27 -13.19 9.29
CA ALA A 92 10.09 -13.91 10.27
C ALA A 92 10.09 -13.26 11.67
N GLY A 93 9.34 -12.18 11.87
CA GLY A 93 9.36 -11.42 13.12
C GLY A 93 10.71 -10.76 13.43
N LYS A 94 11.51 -10.48 12.38
CA LYS A 94 12.84 -9.85 12.49
C LYS A 94 12.82 -8.35 12.25
N ALA A 95 11.68 -7.79 11.89
CA ALA A 95 11.46 -6.36 11.73
C ALA A 95 10.20 -5.91 12.46
N ALA A 96 10.30 -4.78 13.16
CA ALA A 96 9.20 -4.23 13.93
C ALA A 96 8.21 -3.44 13.09
N MET A 97 8.67 -2.82 12.01
CA MET A 97 7.85 -1.96 11.15
C MET A 97 8.21 -2.13 9.67
N ILE A 98 7.21 -1.99 8.83
CA ILE A 98 7.32 -2.01 7.35
C ILE A 98 6.27 -1.05 6.77
N ILE A 99 6.58 -0.41 5.64
CA ILE A 99 5.58 0.23 4.79
C ILE A 99 5.24 -0.77 3.69
N TRP A 100 3.95 -1.10 3.54
CA TRP A 100 3.48 -2.07 2.57
C TRP A 100 2.07 -1.73 2.08
N SER A 101 1.65 -2.41 1.03
CA SER A 101 0.27 -2.32 0.54
C SER A 101 -0.64 -3.30 1.29
N PRO A 102 -1.99 -3.10 1.25
CA PRO A 102 -2.94 -4.02 1.86
C PRO A 102 -2.91 -5.45 1.32
N PHE A 103 -2.20 -5.73 0.22
CA PHE A 103 -1.94 -7.09 -0.25
C PHE A 103 -1.25 -7.98 0.79
N ILE A 104 -0.58 -7.41 1.79
CA ILE A 104 0.07 -8.17 2.85
C ILE A 104 -0.91 -8.83 3.81
N LEU A 105 -2.17 -8.41 3.85
CA LEU A 105 -3.14 -8.80 4.88
C LEU A 105 -3.46 -10.30 4.88
N ASP A 106 -3.61 -10.90 3.72
CA ASP A 106 -3.84 -12.34 3.58
C ASP A 106 -2.55 -13.15 3.83
N GLU A 107 -1.41 -12.59 3.45
CA GLU A 107 -0.09 -13.19 3.65
C GLU A 107 0.22 -13.29 5.16
N LEU A 108 -0.01 -12.21 5.93
CA LEU A 108 0.17 -12.18 7.39
C LEU A 108 -0.73 -13.20 8.12
N ALA A 109 -1.89 -13.49 7.55
CA ALA A 109 -2.87 -14.44 8.09
C ALA A 109 -2.67 -15.89 7.62
N GLY A 110 -1.59 -16.16 6.86
CA GLY A 110 -1.30 -17.50 6.35
C GLY A 110 -2.29 -18.00 5.29
N LEU A 111 -2.93 -17.11 4.53
CA LEU A 111 -3.91 -17.46 3.50
C LEU A 111 -3.33 -17.60 2.10
N ARG A 112 -2.01 -17.36 1.94
CA ARG A 112 -1.29 -17.41 0.67
C ARG A 112 -0.08 -18.33 0.74
N ASP A 113 -0.08 -19.42 -0.04
CA ASP A 113 0.99 -20.41 -0.03
C ASP A 113 2.32 -19.92 -0.60
N SER A 114 2.26 -18.98 -1.55
CA SER A 114 3.47 -18.39 -2.16
C SER A 114 4.19 -17.37 -1.27
N ALA A 115 3.60 -16.99 -0.14
CA ALA A 115 4.14 -15.99 0.78
C ALA A 115 3.66 -16.23 2.23
N PRO A 116 4.00 -17.37 2.82
CA PRO A 116 3.55 -17.71 4.16
C PRO A 116 4.32 -16.92 5.23
N PRO A 117 3.70 -16.62 6.39
CA PRO A 117 4.43 -16.13 7.55
C PRO A 117 5.41 -17.21 8.04
N THR A 118 6.55 -16.74 8.55
CA THR A 118 7.63 -17.63 9.05
C THR A 118 7.98 -17.35 10.52
N ILE A 119 7.09 -16.66 11.22
CA ILE A 119 7.26 -16.33 12.65
C ILE A 119 7.26 -17.58 13.54
N ASN A 120 6.63 -18.64 13.07
CA ASN A 120 6.62 -19.97 13.68
C ASN A 120 6.70 -21.07 12.61
N SER A 121 6.55 -22.35 12.98
CA SER A 121 6.63 -23.49 12.05
C SER A 121 5.36 -23.77 11.26
N ASP A 122 4.25 -23.08 11.55
CA ASP A 122 2.97 -23.25 10.84
C ASP A 122 2.78 -22.15 9.80
N PRO A 123 2.91 -22.46 8.49
CA PRO A 123 2.79 -21.48 7.41
C PRO A 123 1.34 -20.97 7.23
N THR A 124 0.37 -21.60 7.87
CA THR A 124 -1.05 -21.20 7.83
C THR A 124 -1.48 -20.43 9.08
N SER A 125 -0.54 -20.12 9.96
CA SER A 125 -0.80 -19.47 11.24
C SER A 125 -1.21 -18.00 11.06
N GLY A 126 -2.29 -17.59 11.71
CA GLY A 126 -2.70 -16.18 11.85
C GLY A 126 -1.95 -15.41 12.96
N GLU A 127 -0.90 -15.99 13.55
CA GLU A 127 -0.18 -15.37 14.67
C GLU A 127 0.40 -13.99 14.30
N LEU A 128 0.99 -13.88 13.12
CA LEU A 128 1.57 -12.61 12.69
C LEU A 128 0.50 -11.55 12.45
N ALA A 129 -0.63 -11.92 11.84
CA ALA A 129 -1.77 -11.01 11.66
C ALA A 129 -2.28 -10.49 13.01
N SER A 130 -2.44 -11.36 14.01
CA SER A 130 -2.91 -10.98 15.35
C SER A 130 -1.95 -10.06 16.12
N LYS A 131 -0.67 -10.02 15.73
CA LYS A 131 0.38 -9.17 16.33
C LYS A 131 0.68 -7.91 15.52
N THR A 132 0.07 -7.76 14.32
CA THR A 132 0.32 -6.63 13.44
C THR A 132 -0.72 -5.54 13.68
N GLY A 133 -0.23 -4.33 14.00
CA GLY A 133 -1.03 -3.11 13.98
C GLY A 133 -0.90 -2.41 12.62
N ILE A 134 -1.99 -1.78 12.16
CA ILE A 134 -2.07 -1.12 10.86
C ILE A 134 -2.28 0.37 11.06
N VAL A 135 -1.56 1.18 10.28
CA VAL A 135 -1.72 2.63 10.21
C VAL A 135 -1.68 3.03 8.74
N THR A 136 -2.69 3.72 8.26
CA THR A 136 -2.83 4.13 6.86
C THR A 136 -2.44 5.58 6.63
N THR A 137 -2.74 6.46 7.57
CA THR A 137 -2.39 7.88 7.49
C THR A 137 -1.08 8.16 8.23
N PHE A 138 -0.13 8.74 7.50
CA PHE A 138 1.21 9.05 7.96
C PHE A 138 1.48 10.56 7.83
N SER A 139 2.10 11.20 8.82
CA SER A 139 2.34 12.66 8.81
C SER A 139 3.80 13.00 9.01
N GLY A 140 4.28 13.97 8.25
CA GLY A 140 5.56 14.64 8.45
C GLY A 140 5.41 15.96 9.21
N PRO A 141 6.55 16.58 9.63
CA PRO A 141 6.54 17.84 10.37
C PRO A 141 5.85 18.97 9.60
N SER A 142 6.02 19.04 8.29
CA SER A 142 5.44 20.08 7.44
C SER A 142 4.01 19.80 6.98
N ASN A 143 3.44 18.63 7.31
CA ASN A 143 2.05 18.26 7.04
C ASN A 143 1.46 17.46 8.22
N PRO A 144 1.02 18.14 9.28
CA PRO A 144 0.44 17.46 10.46
C PRO A 144 -0.81 16.63 10.17
N SER A 145 -1.56 16.97 9.10
CA SER A 145 -2.73 16.18 8.68
C SER A 145 -2.33 14.85 8.05
N GLY A 146 -1.10 14.74 7.57
CA GLY A 146 -0.60 13.54 6.94
C GLY A 146 -1.26 13.21 5.60
N ALA A 147 -0.96 12.03 5.10
CA ALA A 147 -1.55 11.47 3.89
C ALA A 147 -1.52 9.94 3.93
N ALA A 148 -2.43 9.34 3.17
CA ALA A 148 -2.34 7.95 2.75
C ALA A 148 -1.98 7.91 1.26
N TRP A 149 -1.09 7.00 0.88
CA TRP A 149 -0.70 6.82 -0.52
C TRP A 149 -1.58 5.76 -1.18
N GLY A 150 -1.94 5.98 -2.44
CA GLY A 150 -2.66 5.03 -3.26
C GLY A 150 -2.13 4.98 -4.68
N ASP A 151 -2.21 3.82 -5.32
CA ASP A 151 -1.88 3.63 -6.72
C ASP A 151 -3.13 3.24 -7.52
N VAL A 152 -3.21 3.69 -8.76
CA VAL A 152 -4.30 3.35 -9.68
C VAL A 152 -3.74 2.50 -10.80
N ARG A 153 -4.36 1.35 -11.04
CA ARG A 153 -4.01 0.45 -12.15
C ARG A 153 -4.92 0.70 -13.33
N TYR A 154 -4.35 0.64 -14.52
CA TYR A 154 -5.02 0.92 -15.78
C TYR A 154 -4.95 -0.29 -16.71
N PHE A 155 -5.97 -0.46 -17.54
CA PHE A 155 -5.85 -1.27 -18.74
C PHE A 155 -5.17 -0.43 -19.83
N GLY A 156 -4.14 -0.98 -20.45
CA GLY A 156 -3.51 -0.41 -21.66
C GLY A 156 -3.83 -1.30 -22.87
N ILE A 157 -4.20 -0.68 -23.98
CA ILE A 157 -4.37 -1.37 -25.27
C ILE A 157 -3.16 -1.01 -26.13
N THR A 158 -2.41 -2.02 -26.57
CA THR A 158 -1.23 -1.82 -27.43
C THR A 158 -1.65 -1.46 -28.86
N THR A 159 -0.76 -0.80 -29.61
CA THR A 159 -1.03 -0.33 -30.98
C THR A 159 -1.26 -1.45 -32.00
N ASP A 160 -0.76 -2.64 -31.69
CA ASP A 160 -0.86 -3.86 -32.51
C ASP A 160 -1.95 -4.81 -32.04
N ALA A 161 -2.76 -4.41 -31.05
CA ALA A 161 -3.93 -5.18 -30.62
C ALA A 161 -5.12 -4.99 -31.58
N GLU A 162 -5.97 -6.01 -31.66
CA GLU A 162 -7.30 -5.88 -32.24
C GLU A 162 -8.16 -5.01 -31.33
N THR A 163 -8.19 -3.70 -31.59
CA THR A 163 -8.73 -2.67 -30.69
C THR A 163 -10.16 -2.95 -30.26
N ASP A 164 -11.04 -3.36 -31.18
CA ASP A 164 -12.46 -3.62 -30.88
C ASP A 164 -12.63 -4.80 -29.92
N GLU A 165 -11.84 -5.85 -30.09
CA GLU A 165 -11.89 -7.02 -29.19
C GLU A 165 -11.27 -6.69 -27.83
N ALA A 166 -10.17 -5.95 -27.80
CA ALA A 166 -9.57 -5.47 -26.57
C ALA A 166 -10.52 -4.57 -25.78
N MET A 167 -11.23 -3.67 -26.44
CA MET A 167 -12.25 -2.80 -25.81
C MET A 167 -13.40 -3.63 -25.23
N LYS A 168 -13.92 -4.65 -25.91
CA LYS A 168 -14.95 -5.56 -25.37
C LYS A 168 -14.46 -6.25 -24.09
N PHE A 169 -13.19 -6.69 -24.06
CA PHE A 169 -12.60 -7.30 -22.87
C PHE A 169 -12.53 -6.30 -21.71
N VAL A 170 -12.10 -5.06 -21.96
CA VAL A 170 -12.04 -3.99 -20.92
C VAL A 170 -13.45 -3.68 -20.42
N GLU A 171 -14.43 -3.52 -21.32
CA GLU A 171 -15.83 -3.26 -20.97
C GLU A 171 -16.40 -4.39 -20.10
N TYR A 172 -16.20 -5.65 -20.50
CA TYR A 172 -16.61 -6.79 -19.69
C TYR A 172 -15.94 -6.78 -18.31
N SER A 173 -14.62 -6.59 -18.27
CA SER A 173 -13.83 -6.58 -17.03
C SER A 173 -14.23 -5.47 -16.05
N MET A 174 -14.73 -4.36 -16.58
CA MET A 174 -15.17 -3.20 -15.78
C MET A 174 -16.68 -3.21 -15.48
N ASN A 175 -17.46 -4.15 -16.01
CA ASN A 175 -18.90 -4.30 -15.82
C ASN A 175 -19.24 -5.69 -15.23
N GLU A 176 -19.66 -6.64 -16.06
CA GLU A 176 -20.13 -7.96 -15.62
C GLU A 176 -19.03 -8.76 -14.88
N GLY A 177 -17.80 -8.69 -15.37
CA GLY A 177 -16.63 -9.35 -14.79
C GLY A 177 -16.02 -8.62 -13.59
N TYR A 178 -16.48 -7.41 -13.24
CA TYR A 178 -15.76 -6.55 -12.31
C TYR A 178 -15.68 -7.14 -10.90
N THR A 179 -16.77 -7.66 -10.37
CA THR A 179 -16.77 -8.29 -9.05
C THR A 179 -15.89 -9.54 -9.01
N SER A 180 -15.88 -10.34 -10.09
CA SER A 180 -14.97 -11.49 -10.20
C SER A 180 -13.51 -11.07 -10.20
N THR A 181 -13.16 -10.01 -10.92
CA THR A 181 -11.80 -9.46 -10.92
C THR A 181 -11.39 -8.98 -9.51
N LEU A 182 -12.30 -8.30 -8.81
CA LEU A 182 -12.06 -7.85 -7.44
C LEU A 182 -11.93 -9.01 -6.45
N SER A 183 -12.57 -10.15 -6.70
CA SER A 183 -12.56 -11.31 -5.80
C SER A 183 -11.21 -12.04 -5.70
N ILE A 184 -10.30 -11.76 -6.63
CA ILE A 184 -8.93 -12.30 -6.59
C ILE A 184 -8.10 -11.36 -5.72
N ALA A 185 -7.76 -11.77 -4.49
CA ALA A 185 -7.04 -10.96 -3.51
C ALA A 185 -7.69 -9.57 -3.28
N PRO A 186 -8.95 -9.52 -2.79
CA PRO A 186 -9.71 -8.28 -2.64
C PRO A 186 -9.10 -7.33 -1.60
N GLU A 187 -8.28 -7.82 -0.68
CA GLU A 187 -7.55 -7.04 0.32
C GLU A 187 -6.60 -6.02 -0.29
N GLY A 188 -6.11 -6.28 -1.50
CA GLY A 188 -5.21 -5.38 -2.22
C GLY A 188 -5.86 -4.65 -3.40
N LYS A 189 -7.15 -4.85 -3.64
CA LYS A 189 -7.88 -4.27 -4.77
C LYS A 189 -9.13 -3.53 -4.30
N PHE A 190 -9.17 -2.25 -4.57
CA PHE A 190 -10.31 -1.42 -4.22
C PHE A 190 -11.08 -1.01 -5.47
N PRO A 191 -12.43 -1.01 -5.44
CA PRO A 191 -13.22 -0.69 -6.61
C PRO A 191 -13.08 0.80 -6.97
N VAL A 192 -12.49 1.09 -8.15
CA VAL A 192 -12.47 2.44 -8.72
C VAL A 192 -13.83 2.83 -9.32
N ARG A 193 -14.65 1.86 -9.69
CA ARG A 193 -16.08 2.03 -9.99
C ARG A 193 -16.91 1.69 -8.77
N ARG A 194 -17.70 2.63 -8.29
CA ARG A 194 -18.56 2.41 -7.10
C ARG A 194 -19.74 1.52 -7.41
N GLY A 195 -20.33 1.67 -8.61
CA GLY A 195 -21.50 0.91 -9.00
C GLY A 195 -21.82 1.03 -10.49
N ASN A 196 -23.06 0.74 -10.85
CA ASN A 196 -23.61 0.79 -12.18
C ASN A 196 -24.86 1.69 -12.26
N SER A 197 -25.53 1.71 -13.42
CA SER A 197 -26.73 2.54 -13.63
C SER A 197 -27.92 2.15 -12.76
N SER A 198 -27.99 0.92 -12.27
CA SER A 198 -29.08 0.41 -11.43
C SER A 198 -28.83 0.60 -9.94
N ASP A 199 -27.56 0.53 -9.50
CA ASP A 199 -27.14 0.77 -8.12
C ASP A 199 -25.76 1.45 -8.12
N SER A 200 -25.72 2.71 -7.74
CA SER A 200 -24.48 3.53 -7.72
C SER A 200 -23.40 3.01 -6.77
N GLU A 201 -23.71 2.07 -5.87
CA GLU A 201 -22.81 1.48 -4.90
C GLU A 201 -22.65 -0.05 -5.08
N ALA A 202 -23.15 -0.62 -6.15
CA ALA A 202 -23.21 -2.08 -6.35
C ALA A 202 -21.85 -2.76 -6.19
N PHE A 203 -20.79 -2.21 -6.77
CA PHE A 203 -19.45 -2.81 -6.73
C PHE A 203 -18.78 -2.65 -5.36
N VAL A 204 -18.97 -1.53 -4.69
CA VAL A 204 -18.46 -1.31 -3.31
C VAL A 204 -19.16 -2.27 -2.34
N LYS A 205 -20.49 -2.41 -2.44
CA LYS A 205 -21.27 -3.35 -1.62
C LYS A 205 -20.88 -4.81 -1.89
N ALA A 206 -20.59 -5.17 -3.15
CA ALA A 206 -20.14 -6.50 -3.49
C ALA A 206 -18.73 -6.76 -2.93
N TRP A 207 -17.81 -5.84 -3.18
CA TRP A 207 -16.43 -5.94 -2.72
C TRP A 207 -16.32 -6.04 -1.19
N SER A 208 -17.08 -5.26 -0.43
CA SER A 208 -17.03 -5.27 1.04
C SER A 208 -17.43 -6.61 1.68
N LYS A 209 -18.05 -7.51 0.91
CA LYS A 209 -18.47 -8.85 1.36
C LYS A 209 -17.51 -9.96 0.90
N LEU A 210 -16.51 -9.63 0.09
CA LEU A 210 -15.59 -10.63 -0.43
C LEU A 210 -14.66 -11.13 0.68
N PRO A 211 -14.50 -12.44 0.83
CA PRO A 211 -13.48 -12.99 1.71
C PRO A 211 -12.09 -12.72 1.11
N VAL A 212 -11.13 -12.37 1.97
CA VAL A 212 -9.74 -12.12 1.58
C VAL A 212 -8.95 -13.41 1.39
N GLY A 213 -7.79 -13.30 0.75
CA GLY A 213 -6.87 -14.41 0.51
C GLY A 213 -6.85 -14.91 -0.92
N VAL A 214 -5.86 -15.73 -1.23
CA VAL A 214 -5.66 -16.35 -2.55
C VAL A 214 -5.94 -17.86 -2.48
N ASP A 215 -5.12 -18.62 -1.77
CA ASP A 215 -5.24 -20.08 -1.70
C ASP A 215 -6.28 -20.53 -0.66
N ARG A 216 -6.40 -19.80 0.42
CA ARG A 216 -7.45 -19.93 1.43
C ARG A 216 -8.21 -18.62 1.55
N LYS A 217 -9.49 -18.73 1.92
CA LYS A 217 -10.39 -17.57 2.02
C LYS A 217 -10.92 -17.43 3.44
N ALA A 218 -10.87 -16.20 3.97
CA ALA A 218 -11.50 -15.88 5.25
C ALA A 218 -12.08 -14.44 5.22
N PRO A 219 -13.14 -14.14 5.96
CA PRO A 219 -13.60 -12.78 6.17
C PRO A 219 -12.52 -11.95 6.88
N LEU A 220 -12.34 -10.70 6.46
CA LEU A 220 -11.35 -9.81 7.08
C LEU A 220 -11.61 -9.62 8.58
N SER A 221 -12.88 -9.63 9.00
CA SER A 221 -13.32 -9.53 10.40
C SER A 221 -12.95 -10.71 11.29
N GLU A 222 -12.59 -11.85 10.71
CA GLU A 222 -12.07 -13.00 11.46
C GLU A 222 -10.55 -12.93 11.67
N LEU A 223 -9.87 -12.10 10.89
CA LEU A 223 -8.41 -12.00 10.87
C LEU A 223 -7.89 -10.78 11.64
N TYR A 224 -8.65 -9.69 11.63
CA TYR A 224 -8.23 -8.41 12.17
C TYR A 224 -9.31 -7.79 13.05
N ALA A 225 -8.89 -7.07 14.09
CA ALA A 225 -9.79 -6.31 14.93
C ALA A 225 -10.54 -5.21 14.12
N GLN A 226 -11.76 -4.88 14.53
CA GLN A 226 -12.59 -3.91 13.81
C GLN A 226 -11.92 -2.54 13.66
N GLU A 227 -11.16 -2.10 14.65
CA GLU A 227 -10.43 -0.83 14.62
C GLU A 227 -9.39 -0.78 13.48
N MET A 228 -8.77 -1.91 13.15
CA MET A 228 -7.82 -2.00 12.03
C MET A 228 -8.54 -1.98 10.68
N ILE A 229 -9.70 -2.60 10.60
CA ILE A 229 -10.56 -2.57 9.40
C ILE A 229 -11.03 -1.14 9.14
N ASP A 230 -11.47 -0.45 10.17
CA ASP A 230 -11.92 0.94 10.11
C ASP A 230 -10.75 1.87 9.69
N GLU A 231 -9.54 1.63 10.19
CA GLU A 231 -8.33 2.36 9.78
C GLU A 231 -8.04 2.17 8.28
N ILE A 232 -8.14 0.94 7.75
CA ILE A 232 -7.95 0.66 6.33
C ILE A 232 -8.99 1.41 5.49
N VAL A 233 -10.27 1.33 5.86
CA VAL A 233 -11.36 2.00 5.14
C VAL A 233 -11.20 3.53 5.18
N SER A 234 -10.81 4.07 6.33
CA SER A 234 -10.52 5.50 6.50
C SER A 234 -9.37 5.94 5.60
N GLY A 235 -8.27 5.19 5.58
CA GLY A 235 -7.11 5.48 4.73
C GLY A 235 -7.44 5.47 3.23
N LEU A 236 -8.30 4.53 2.80
CA LEU A 236 -8.77 4.47 1.41
C LEU A 236 -9.53 5.72 0.99
N SER A 237 -10.35 6.29 1.88
CA SER A 237 -11.16 7.47 1.58
C SER A 237 -10.33 8.73 1.34
N VAL A 238 -9.08 8.76 1.83
CA VAL A 238 -8.15 9.91 1.75
C VAL A 238 -6.87 9.59 0.97
N ALA A 239 -6.74 8.38 0.42
CA ALA A 239 -5.57 7.96 -0.34
C ALA A 239 -5.38 8.83 -1.58
N LYS A 240 -4.13 9.23 -1.82
CA LYS A 240 -3.72 10.06 -2.96
C LYS A 240 -2.52 9.45 -3.65
N ARG A 241 -2.42 9.69 -4.96
CA ARG A 241 -1.21 9.39 -5.71
C ARG A 241 -0.26 10.60 -5.65
N TRP A 242 1.03 10.33 -5.47
CA TRP A 242 2.05 11.37 -5.53
C TRP A 242 2.27 11.85 -6.96
N GLY A 243 2.49 13.15 -7.14
CA GLY A 243 2.80 13.72 -8.43
C GLY A 243 1.62 13.85 -9.41
N VAL A 244 0.38 13.65 -8.93
CA VAL A 244 -0.83 13.79 -9.75
C VAL A 244 -1.82 14.72 -9.06
N SER A 245 -2.24 15.77 -9.74
CA SER A 245 -3.39 16.60 -9.35
C SER A 245 -4.61 16.23 -10.20
N GLU A 246 -5.82 16.44 -9.66
CA GLU A 246 -7.07 16.12 -10.37
C GLU A 246 -7.18 16.78 -11.76
N GLY A 247 -6.57 17.96 -11.95
CA GLY A 247 -6.55 18.65 -13.25
C GLY A 247 -5.56 18.07 -14.27
N GLN A 248 -4.59 17.29 -13.86
CA GLN A 248 -3.50 16.83 -14.74
C GLN A 248 -3.75 15.47 -15.37
N LEU A 249 -4.63 14.64 -14.80
CA LEU A 249 -5.14 13.45 -15.48
C LEU A 249 -5.80 13.80 -16.82
N SER A 250 -6.40 14.99 -16.94
CA SER A 250 -6.99 15.48 -18.20
C SER A 250 -5.96 15.92 -19.25
N LEU A 251 -4.74 16.25 -18.85
CA LEU A 251 -3.66 16.66 -19.78
C LEU A 251 -2.88 15.46 -20.32
N ALA A 252 -2.77 14.39 -19.55
CA ALA A 252 -2.15 13.14 -19.98
C ALA A 252 -3.06 12.32 -20.93
N SER A 253 -4.34 12.69 -21.06
CA SER A 253 -5.31 12.05 -21.96
C SER A 253 -5.47 12.78 -23.32
N LYS A 254 -4.69 13.82 -23.59
CA LYS A 254 -4.58 14.53 -24.87
C LYS A 254 -3.23 14.26 -25.51
#